data_cd3abfdd859832035a77cf072d73d0e9
#
_entry.id   cd3abfdd859832035a77cf072d73d0e9
#
_cell.length_a   1.000
_cell.length_b   1.000
_cell.length_c   1.000
_cell.angle_alpha   90.00
_cell.angle_beta   90.00
_cell.angle_gamma   90.00
#
_symmetry.space_group_name_H-M   'P 1'
#
loop_
_entity.id
_entity.type
_entity.pdbx_description
1 polymer ?
#
loop_
_entity_poly.entity_id
_entity_poly.type
_entity_poly.pdbx_seq_one_letter_code
_entity_poly.pdbx_strand_id
1 'polypeptide(L)'
;MATLDVNPQRYQEQLAEKVERLTDMFAPYNMPELEVFESPEQHYRMRAEFRVWHEGEDLYYIMFNQETREKYRVDQFPAASRLINDLMPLLVEAMKDNDSLRRKLFQVDFLSTLSGEILVSLLYHRQLDEEWIENAKALKQRLNDEGFNLNIIGRARKMKIVLDRDYVIEKLDVNGQSYIYQQVENSFTQPNGKVAEKMLEWAVDCTQESTGDLLELYCGNGNFSLALAQNFDRVLATELAKPSVVSAQYNIAANKIDNVQILRLSAEEFTQAIEGKREFRRLQDAGVDLKSYNCNTIFVDPPRSGMDVDTCKMVQGYERIMYISCNPETLKENLDILCETHNVTRFALFDQFPYTHHMESGVLLERIK
;
A
#
# COMPACT_ATOMS: atom_id res chain seq x y z
N MET A 1 -20.42 2.20 -5.11
CA MET A 1 -20.03 0.78 -5.20
C MET A 1 -21.12 -0.04 -4.54
N ALA A 2 -21.59 -1.08 -5.20
CA ALA A 2 -22.40 -2.09 -4.53
C ALA A 2 -21.65 -2.64 -3.30
N THR A 3 -22.38 -3.18 -2.36
CA THR A 3 -21.80 -3.89 -1.21
C THR A 3 -20.78 -4.91 -1.75
N LEU A 4 -19.57 -4.95 -1.17
CA LEU A 4 -18.54 -5.91 -1.58
C LEU A 4 -19.04 -7.33 -1.36
N ASP A 5 -19.33 -8.04 -2.45
CA ASP A 5 -19.83 -9.41 -2.44
C ASP A 5 -18.67 -10.37 -2.72
N VAL A 6 -18.09 -10.89 -1.64
CA VAL A 6 -17.01 -11.89 -1.72
C VAL A 6 -17.63 -13.26 -1.94
N ASN A 7 -17.49 -13.77 -3.15
CA ASN A 7 -17.96 -15.09 -3.53
C ASN A 7 -16.85 -15.92 -4.19
N PRO A 8 -16.18 -16.82 -3.44
CA PRO A 8 -15.08 -17.63 -3.96
C PRO A 8 -15.43 -18.41 -5.23
N GLN A 9 -16.69 -18.84 -5.38
CA GLN A 9 -17.12 -19.57 -6.58
C GLN A 9 -17.15 -18.71 -7.84
N ARG A 10 -17.21 -17.39 -7.70
CA ARG A 10 -17.18 -16.42 -8.79
C ARG A 10 -15.83 -15.72 -8.95
N TYR A 11 -14.82 -16.15 -8.23
CA TYR A 11 -13.51 -15.50 -8.28
C TYR A 11 -12.91 -15.50 -9.69
N GLN A 12 -12.90 -16.65 -10.35
CA GLN A 12 -12.36 -16.77 -11.72
C GLN A 12 -13.16 -15.98 -12.76
N GLU A 13 -14.47 -15.86 -12.57
CA GLU A 13 -15.33 -15.06 -13.44
C GLU A 13 -14.96 -13.57 -13.33
N GLN A 14 -14.85 -13.04 -12.11
CA GLN A 14 -14.47 -11.63 -11.90
C GLN A 14 -13.06 -11.33 -12.42
N LEU A 15 -12.13 -12.28 -12.27
CA LEU A 15 -10.77 -12.13 -12.79
C LEU A 15 -10.78 -12.09 -14.33
N ALA A 16 -11.52 -13.00 -14.97
CA ALA A 16 -11.66 -13.04 -16.43
C ALA A 16 -12.25 -11.74 -16.98
N GLU A 17 -13.24 -11.16 -16.32
CA GLU A 17 -13.82 -9.85 -16.69
C GLU A 17 -12.77 -8.72 -16.62
N LYS A 18 -11.91 -8.72 -15.60
CA LYS A 18 -10.80 -7.76 -15.49
C LYS A 18 -9.76 -7.94 -16.59
N VAL A 19 -9.40 -9.19 -16.88
CA VAL A 19 -8.46 -9.52 -17.97
C VAL A 19 -8.99 -9.02 -19.30
N GLU A 20 -10.24 -9.30 -19.63
CA GLU A 20 -10.89 -8.85 -20.86
C GLU A 20 -10.89 -7.30 -20.95
N ARG A 21 -11.35 -6.63 -19.88
CA ARG A 21 -11.44 -5.18 -19.85
C ARG A 21 -10.06 -4.51 -19.99
N LEU A 22 -9.05 -5.03 -19.32
CA LEU A 22 -7.69 -4.49 -19.42
C LEU A 22 -7.09 -4.73 -20.80
N THR A 23 -7.25 -5.92 -21.35
CA THR A 23 -6.78 -6.27 -22.70
C THR A 23 -7.41 -5.39 -23.76
N ASP A 24 -8.72 -5.19 -23.70
CA ASP A 24 -9.45 -4.33 -24.64
C ASP A 24 -9.01 -2.87 -24.55
N MET A 25 -8.83 -2.36 -23.32
CA MET A 25 -8.39 -0.99 -23.08
C MET A 25 -7.02 -0.69 -23.71
N PHE A 26 -6.10 -1.65 -23.66
CA PHE A 26 -4.72 -1.49 -24.13
C PHE A 26 -4.47 -2.09 -25.52
N ALA A 27 -5.49 -2.58 -26.20
CA ALA A 27 -5.37 -3.11 -27.57
C ALA A 27 -4.65 -2.17 -28.56
N PRO A 28 -4.81 -0.82 -28.49
CA PRO A 28 -4.11 0.10 -29.38
C PRO A 28 -2.58 0.16 -29.21
N TYR A 29 -2.02 -0.38 -28.13
CA TYR A 29 -0.61 -0.17 -27.76
C TYR A 29 0.34 -1.31 -28.12
N ASN A 30 -0.07 -2.26 -28.92
CA ASN A 30 0.73 -3.44 -29.29
C ASN A 30 1.35 -4.12 -28.05
N MET A 31 0.49 -4.47 -27.09
CA MET A 31 0.90 -5.05 -25.81
C MET A 31 1.38 -6.50 -25.98
N PRO A 32 2.39 -6.94 -25.20
CA PRO A 32 2.71 -8.35 -25.07
C PRO A 32 1.59 -9.12 -24.37
N GLU A 33 1.73 -10.44 -24.29
CA GLU A 33 0.81 -11.29 -23.54
C GLU A 33 0.69 -10.82 -22.08
N LEU A 34 -0.56 -10.75 -21.59
CA LEU A 34 -0.85 -10.33 -20.23
C LEU A 34 -0.49 -11.43 -19.22
N GLU A 35 0.40 -11.10 -18.29
CA GLU A 35 0.70 -11.91 -17.13
C GLU A 35 -0.36 -11.64 -16.03
N VAL A 36 -1.01 -12.67 -15.54
CA VAL A 36 -2.11 -12.51 -14.56
C VAL A 36 -1.69 -13.08 -13.21
N PHE A 37 -1.78 -12.26 -12.16
CA PHE A 37 -1.43 -12.63 -10.80
C PHE A 37 -2.67 -12.63 -9.92
N GLU A 38 -3.07 -13.83 -9.51
CA GLU A 38 -4.28 -14.07 -8.74
C GLU A 38 -4.12 -13.68 -7.26
N SER A 39 -5.23 -13.33 -6.65
CA SER A 39 -5.38 -13.15 -5.21
C SER A 39 -5.92 -14.41 -4.55
N PRO A 40 -5.73 -14.58 -3.24
CA PRO A 40 -6.64 -15.43 -2.47
C PRO A 40 -8.09 -15.01 -2.72
N GLU A 41 -8.99 -15.97 -2.78
CA GLU A 41 -10.41 -15.75 -3.12
C GLU A 41 -11.18 -15.02 -2.01
N GLN A 42 -10.66 -15.06 -0.79
CA GLN A 42 -11.18 -14.39 0.40
C GLN A 42 -10.06 -14.15 1.42
N HIS A 43 -10.33 -13.34 2.45
CA HIS A 43 -9.37 -13.04 3.53
C HIS A 43 -8.04 -12.45 3.03
N TYR A 44 -8.10 -11.71 1.95
CA TYR A 44 -6.94 -11.12 1.27
C TYR A 44 -6.60 -9.71 1.75
N ARG A 45 -7.57 -9.01 2.33
CA ARG A 45 -7.43 -7.61 2.69
C ARG A 45 -6.85 -7.44 4.09
N MET A 46 -5.70 -6.78 4.18
CA MET A 46 -4.99 -6.55 5.44
C MET A 46 -5.54 -5.36 6.23
N ARG A 47 -6.42 -4.56 5.65
CA ARG A 47 -6.98 -3.34 6.25
C ARG A 47 -8.48 -3.34 6.11
N ALA A 48 -9.18 -2.95 7.21
CA ALA A 48 -10.62 -2.78 7.19
C ALA A 48 -11.05 -1.68 8.17
N GLU A 49 -12.11 -0.96 7.84
CA GLU A 49 -12.67 0.12 8.63
C GLU A 49 -14.16 -0.11 8.77
N PHE A 50 -14.68 -0.01 10.01
CA PHE A 50 -16.09 -0.19 10.29
C PHE A 50 -16.59 0.93 11.16
N ARG A 51 -17.82 1.41 10.87
CA ARG A 51 -18.56 2.21 11.82
C ARG A 51 -19.03 1.35 12.98
N VAL A 52 -19.19 1.96 14.15
CA VAL A 52 -19.71 1.31 15.34
C VAL A 52 -21.12 1.83 15.63
N TRP A 53 -22.05 0.93 15.87
CA TRP A 53 -23.43 1.26 16.21
C TRP A 53 -23.73 0.89 17.65
N HIS A 54 -24.39 1.83 18.33
CA HIS A 54 -24.85 1.67 19.71
C HIS A 54 -26.38 1.47 19.70
N GLU A 55 -26.83 0.34 20.24
CA GLU A 55 -28.24 0.01 20.34
C GLU A 55 -28.57 -0.51 21.76
N GLY A 56 -28.98 0.38 22.66
CA GLY A 56 -29.11 0.05 24.06
C GLY A 56 -27.76 -0.37 24.67
N GLU A 57 -27.74 -1.58 25.23
CA GLU A 57 -26.50 -2.16 25.78
C GLU A 57 -25.65 -2.84 24.71
N ASP A 58 -26.19 -3.07 23.49
CA ASP A 58 -25.45 -3.73 22.41
C ASP A 58 -24.51 -2.77 21.68
N LEU A 59 -23.46 -3.35 21.15
CA LEU A 59 -22.42 -2.66 20.40
C LEU A 59 -21.98 -3.56 19.22
N TYR A 60 -22.04 -3.06 17.99
CA TYR A 60 -21.69 -3.85 16.82
C TYR A 60 -21.16 -3.00 15.67
N TYR A 61 -20.48 -3.66 14.73
CA TYR A 61 -20.00 -3.01 13.51
C TYR A 61 -21.12 -2.89 12.50
N ILE A 62 -21.09 -1.79 11.74
CA ILE A 62 -21.94 -1.57 10.58
C ILE A 62 -21.14 -1.08 9.39
N MET A 63 -21.69 -1.31 8.21
CA MET A 63 -21.32 -0.65 6.96
C MET A 63 -22.58 -0.05 6.33
N PHE A 64 -22.37 0.88 5.40
CA PHE A 64 -23.45 1.46 4.61
C PHE A 64 -23.39 0.91 3.19
N ASN A 65 -24.54 0.45 2.69
CA ASN A 65 -24.70 0.18 1.28
C ASN A 65 -24.49 1.49 0.52
N GLN A 66 -23.59 1.49 -0.47
CA GLN A 66 -23.19 2.71 -1.15
C GLN A 66 -24.27 3.25 -2.10
N GLU A 67 -25.17 2.38 -2.58
CA GLU A 67 -26.26 2.73 -3.48
C GLU A 67 -27.51 3.20 -2.70
N THR A 68 -27.96 2.38 -1.74
CA THR A 68 -29.18 2.65 -0.97
C THR A 68 -28.95 3.55 0.25
N ARG A 69 -27.71 3.70 0.70
CA ARG A 69 -27.31 4.39 1.94
C ARG A 69 -27.84 3.73 3.21
N GLU A 70 -28.44 2.56 3.10
CA GLU A 70 -28.91 1.81 4.25
C GLU A 70 -27.74 1.19 5.02
N LYS A 71 -27.82 1.24 6.33
CA LYS A 71 -26.86 0.57 7.20
C LYS A 71 -27.20 -0.92 7.29
N TYR A 72 -26.17 -1.74 7.40
CA TYR A 72 -26.30 -3.15 7.70
C TYR A 72 -25.23 -3.59 8.71
N ARG A 73 -25.60 -4.55 9.56
CA ARG A 73 -24.71 -5.12 10.57
C ARG A 73 -23.63 -5.99 9.90
N VAL A 74 -22.42 -5.89 10.41
CA VAL A 74 -21.25 -6.67 9.94
C VAL A 74 -20.67 -7.42 11.14
N ASP A 75 -20.92 -8.71 11.24
CA ASP A 75 -20.32 -9.55 12.28
C ASP A 75 -19.01 -10.18 11.81
N GLN A 76 -18.91 -10.47 10.50
CA GLN A 76 -17.74 -10.98 9.81
C GLN A 76 -17.57 -10.25 8.48
N PHE A 77 -16.36 -10.11 8.01
CA PHE A 77 -16.04 -9.46 6.73
C PHE A 77 -15.11 -10.34 5.90
N PRO A 78 -15.66 -11.17 5.00
CA PRO A 78 -14.88 -12.19 4.28
C PRO A 78 -13.71 -11.65 3.44
N ALA A 79 -13.76 -10.39 3.02
CA ALA A 79 -12.64 -9.73 2.33
C ALA A 79 -11.43 -9.52 3.26
N ALA A 80 -11.68 -9.17 4.53
CA ALA A 80 -10.62 -8.90 5.49
C ALA A 80 -9.89 -10.16 5.90
N SER A 81 -8.62 -10.01 6.30
CA SER A 81 -7.79 -11.11 6.77
C SER A 81 -8.47 -11.94 7.87
N ARG A 82 -8.08 -13.20 8.02
CA ARG A 82 -8.57 -14.04 9.10
C ARG A 82 -8.30 -13.43 10.46
N LEU A 83 -7.13 -12.82 10.63
CA LEU A 83 -6.74 -12.15 11.87
C LEU A 83 -7.71 -11.02 12.25
N ILE A 84 -8.14 -10.21 11.28
CA ILE A 84 -9.18 -9.17 11.51
C ILE A 84 -10.50 -9.84 11.90
N ASN A 85 -10.96 -10.85 11.16
CA ASN A 85 -12.22 -11.55 11.42
C ASN A 85 -12.22 -12.22 12.79
N ASP A 86 -11.10 -12.82 13.22
CA ASP A 86 -10.97 -13.45 14.53
C ASP A 86 -11.05 -12.43 15.66
N LEU A 87 -10.45 -11.24 15.46
CA LEU A 87 -10.46 -10.17 16.47
C LEU A 87 -11.78 -9.43 16.56
N MET A 88 -12.51 -9.24 15.45
CA MET A 88 -13.73 -8.41 15.38
C MET A 88 -14.74 -8.73 16.50
N PRO A 89 -15.21 -9.98 16.69
CA PRO A 89 -16.20 -10.27 17.72
C PRO A 89 -15.64 -10.15 19.13
N LEU A 90 -14.39 -10.53 19.35
CA LEU A 90 -13.75 -10.48 20.66
C LEU A 90 -13.54 -9.03 21.14
N LEU A 91 -13.23 -8.13 20.21
CA LEU A 91 -13.01 -6.71 20.52
C LEU A 91 -14.29 -6.03 20.97
N VAL A 92 -15.41 -6.18 20.25
CA VAL A 92 -16.69 -5.57 20.66
C VAL A 92 -17.24 -6.20 21.93
N GLU A 93 -17.11 -7.52 22.11
CA GLU A 93 -17.52 -8.21 23.33
C GLU A 93 -16.75 -7.71 24.56
N ALA A 94 -15.44 -7.46 24.40
CA ALA A 94 -14.61 -6.91 25.46
C ALA A 94 -14.91 -5.44 25.80
N MET A 95 -15.46 -4.67 24.86
CA MET A 95 -15.73 -3.24 25.03
C MET A 95 -17.17 -2.93 25.44
N LYS A 96 -18.15 -3.79 25.09
CA LYS A 96 -19.57 -3.44 25.19
C LYS A 96 -20.05 -3.07 26.59
N ASP A 97 -19.49 -3.67 27.64
CA ASP A 97 -19.82 -3.44 29.05
C ASP A 97 -18.89 -2.41 29.72
N ASN A 98 -17.97 -1.82 28.99
CA ASN A 98 -17.02 -0.84 29.49
C ASN A 98 -17.36 0.57 28.96
N ASP A 99 -17.93 1.41 29.81
CA ASP A 99 -18.36 2.75 29.41
C ASP A 99 -17.21 3.60 28.89
N SER A 100 -16.03 3.52 29.52
CA SER A 100 -14.85 4.28 29.09
C SER A 100 -14.40 3.93 27.67
N LEU A 101 -14.51 2.65 27.28
CA LEU A 101 -14.12 2.19 25.95
C LEU A 101 -15.21 2.39 24.88
N ARG A 102 -16.50 2.25 25.25
CA ARG A 102 -17.60 2.33 24.28
C ARG A 102 -18.16 3.72 24.08
N ARG A 103 -18.15 4.58 25.11
CA ARG A 103 -18.82 5.89 25.06
C ARG A 103 -18.28 6.76 23.93
N LYS A 104 -19.16 7.13 23.00
CA LYS A 104 -18.85 7.94 21.82
C LYS A 104 -17.85 7.30 20.85
N LEU A 105 -17.59 6.01 20.97
CA LEU A 105 -16.86 5.26 19.93
C LEU A 105 -17.72 5.22 18.66
N PHE A 106 -17.18 5.66 17.54
CA PHE A 106 -17.93 5.73 16.29
C PHE A 106 -17.31 4.95 15.13
N GLN A 107 -16.03 4.59 15.23
CA GLN A 107 -15.31 3.86 14.18
C GLN A 107 -14.16 3.04 14.77
N VAL A 108 -13.93 1.89 14.17
CA VAL A 108 -12.78 1.03 14.46
C VAL A 108 -12.06 0.72 13.15
N ASP A 109 -10.77 1.02 13.11
CA ASP A 109 -9.90 0.71 11.98
C ASP A 109 -8.95 -0.43 12.35
N PHE A 110 -8.81 -1.40 11.46
CA PHE A 110 -7.93 -2.55 11.63
C PHE A 110 -6.82 -2.50 10.58
N LEU A 111 -5.60 -2.76 11.01
CA LEU A 111 -4.44 -3.01 10.15
C LEU A 111 -3.78 -4.30 10.60
N SER A 112 -3.90 -5.35 9.81
CA SER A 112 -3.26 -6.64 10.06
C SER A 112 -2.08 -6.86 9.13
N THR A 113 -1.30 -7.88 9.43
CA THR A 113 -0.11 -8.27 8.66
C THR A 113 -0.13 -9.77 8.38
N LEU A 114 0.62 -10.21 7.37
CA LEU A 114 0.88 -11.62 7.12
C LEU A 114 1.76 -12.22 8.23
N SER A 115 2.54 -11.39 8.91
CA SER A 115 3.41 -11.79 10.04
C SER A 115 2.65 -12.11 11.32
N GLY A 116 1.37 -11.71 11.44
CA GLY A 116 0.52 -11.97 12.60
C GLY A 116 0.36 -10.80 13.58
N GLU A 117 0.96 -9.65 13.33
CA GLU A 117 0.71 -8.43 14.10
C GLU A 117 -0.55 -7.71 13.63
N ILE A 118 -1.27 -7.09 14.56
CA ILE A 118 -2.47 -6.31 14.26
C ILE A 118 -2.50 -5.02 15.08
N LEU A 119 -2.93 -3.93 14.42
CA LEU A 119 -3.12 -2.62 15.02
C LEU A 119 -4.60 -2.24 14.91
N VAL A 120 -5.17 -1.79 16.02
CA VAL A 120 -6.55 -1.29 16.08
C VAL A 120 -6.52 0.17 16.47
N SER A 121 -7.21 1.01 15.68
CA SER A 121 -7.47 2.39 16.01
C SER A 121 -8.93 2.55 16.42
N LEU A 122 -9.15 3.04 17.62
CA LEU A 122 -10.47 3.34 18.20
C LEU A 122 -10.72 4.83 18.09
N LEU A 123 -11.75 5.23 17.32
CA LEU A 123 -12.05 6.62 17.00
C LEU A 123 -13.31 7.09 17.74
N TYR A 124 -13.18 8.22 18.46
CA TYR A 124 -14.20 8.72 19.38
C TYR A 124 -14.66 10.15 19.06
N HIS A 125 -15.93 10.42 19.34
CA HIS A 125 -16.52 11.78 19.37
C HIS A 125 -16.44 12.40 20.76
N ARG A 126 -15.38 12.13 21.51
CA ARG A 126 -15.06 12.74 22.81
C ARG A 126 -13.57 12.81 23.02
N GLN A 127 -13.11 13.67 23.89
CA GLN A 127 -11.70 13.64 24.32
C GLN A 127 -11.46 12.43 25.22
N LEU A 128 -10.28 11.82 25.06
CA LEU A 128 -9.85 10.67 25.83
C LEU A 128 -9.04 11.12 27.06
N ASP A 129 -9.14 10.37 28.14
CA ASP A 129 -8.56 10.66 29.45
C ASP A 129 -7.74 9.50 30.00
N GLU A 130 -7.21 9.67 31.22
CA GLU A 130 -6.42 8.64 31.88
C GLU A 130 -7.22 7.36 32.15
N GLU A 131 -8.54 7.48 32.45
CA GLU A 131 -9.41 6.32 32.62
C GLU A 131 -9.48 5.50 31.33
N TRP A 132 -9.64 6.17 30.17
CA TRP A 132 -9.61 5.51 28.88
C TRP A 132 -8.27 4.78 28.65
N ILE A 133 -7.14 5.43 28.97
CA ILE A 133 -5.81 4.86 28.81
C ILE A 133 -5.66 3.56 29.63
N GLU A 134 -6.04 3.60 30.89
CA GLU A 134 -5.96 2.41 31.75
C GLU A 134 -6.88 1.27 31.27
N ASN A 135 -8.10 1.59 30.84
CA ASN A 135 -9.02 0.59 30.30
C ASN A 135 -8.54 0.04 28.94
N ALA A 136 -7.95 0.87 28.08
CA ALA A 136 -7.37 0.43 26.82
C ALA A 136 -6.15 -0.46 27.00
N LYS A 137 -5.29 -0.17 27.97
CA LYS A 137 -4.18 -1.04 28.35
C LYS A 137 -4.65 -2.41 28.83
N ALA A 138 -5.70 -2.43 29.66
CA ALA A 138 -6.30 -3.67 30.15
C ALA A 138 -6.95 -4.48 29.00
N LEU A 139 -7.64 -3.82 28.07
CA LEU A 139 -8.18 -4.43 26.86
C LEU A 139 -7.09 -5.07 26.00
N LYS A 140 -6.03 -4.32 25.75
CA LYS A 140 -4.87 -4.82 24.97
C LYS A 140 -4.27 -6.05 25.62
N GLN A 141 -4.02 -6.01 26.93
CA GLN A 141 -3.46 -7.14 27.68
C GLN A 141 -4.36 -8.37 27.61
N ARG A 142 -5.67 -8.19 27.84
CA ARG A 142 -6.65 -9.28 27.76
C ARG A 142 -6.63 -9.98 26.40
N LEU A 143 -6.64 -9.22 25.30
CA LEU A 143 -6.66 -9.79 23.95
C LEU A 143 -5.31 -10.41 23.58
N ASN A 144 -4.20 -9.84 24.02
CA ASN A 144 -2.88 -10.44 23.84
C ASN A 144 -2.74 -11.75 24.61
N ASP A 145 -3.34 -11.87 25.80
CA ASP A 145 -3.39 -13.12 26.57
C ASP A 145 -4.23 -14.21 25.85
N GLU A 146 -5.14 -13.80 24.97
CA GLU A 146 -5.90 -14.72 24.10
C GLU A 146 -5.12 -15.13 22.82
N GLY A 147 -3.90 -14.65 22.65
CA GLY A 147 -2.99 -15.05 21.56
C GLY A 147 -2.81 -14.04 20.44
N PHE A 148 -3.41 -12.85 20.53
CA PHE A 148 -3.18 -11.78 19.56
C PHE A 148 -1.85 -11.08 19.81
N ASN A 149 -1.27 -10.51 18.78
CA ASN A 149 -0.16 -9.55 18.87
C ASN A 149 -0.71 -8.17 18.48
N LEU A 150 -1.44 -7.58 19.42
CA LEU A 150 -2.27 -6.40 19.23
C LEU A 150 -1.61 -5.15 19.80
N ASN A 151 -1.66 -4.07 19.02
CA ASN A 151 -1.48 -2.71 19.50
C ASN A 151 -2.79 -1.90 19.33
N ILE A 152 -3.02 -0.94 20.22
CA ILE A 152 -4.20 -0.10 20.23
C ILE A 152 -3.82 1.37 20.21
N ILE A 153 -4.51 2.15 19.38
CA ILE A 153 -4.44 3.60 19.32
C ILE A 153 -5.83 4.16 19.61
N GLY A 154 -5.89 5.21 20.42
CA GLY A 154 -7.07 6.03 20.59
C GLY A 154 -7.00 7.31 19.78
N ARG A 155 -8.07 7.64 19.08
CA ARG A 155 -8.20 8.89 18.33
C ARG A 155 -9.44 9.66 18.71
N ALA A 156 -9.28 10.96 18.83
CA ALA A 156 -10.35 11.93 18.98
C ALA A 156 -9.97 13.20 18.21
N ARG A 157 -10.83 14.21 18.20
CA ARG A 157 -10.54 15.47 17.51
C ARG A 157 -9.23 16.08 18.03
N LYS A 158 -8.24 16.24 17.14
CA LYS A 158 -6.92 16.78 17.45
C LYS A 158 -6.15 16.01 18.55
N MET A 159 -6.48 14.74 18.75
CA MET A 159 -5.85 13.89 19.75
C MET A 159 -5.53 12.52 19.17
N LYS A 160 -4.34 12.04 19.47
CA LYS A 160 -3.89 10.67 19.21
C LYS A 160 -3.17 10.14 20.45
N ILE A 161 -3.64 9.03 20.97
CA ILE A 161 -3.00 8.33 22.09
C ILE A 161 -2.43 7.01 21.57
N VAL A 162 -1.13 6.85 21.71
CA VAL A 162 -0.40 5.63 21.38
C VAL A 162 -0.04 4.93 22.68
N LEU A 163 -0.53 3.70 22.91
CA LEU A 163 -0.23 2.96 24.15
C LEU A 163 1.22 2.48 24.17
N ASP A 164 1.66 1.82 23.09
CA ASP A 164 3.04 1.35 22.94
C ASP A 164 3.64 1.84 21.63
N ARG A 165 3.02 1.48 20.50
CA ARG A 165 3.48 1.87 19.17
C ARG A 165 2.31 2.05 18.21
N ASP A 166 2.52 2.85 17.19
CA ASP A 166 1.53 3.20 16.19
C ASP A 166 1.80 2.52 14.83
N TYR A 167 2.47 1.39 14.86
CA TYR A 167 2.80 0.63 13.66
C TYR A 167 2.78 -0.87 13.94
N VAL A 168 2.73 -1.62 12.86
CA VAL A 168 2.94 -3.07 12.83
C VAL A 168 4.16 -3.39 11.97
N ILE A 169 4.76 -4.54 12.21
CA ILE A 169 5.85 -5.07 11.40
C ILE A 169 5.31 -6.17 10.49
N GLU A 170 5.29 -5.87 9.20
CA GLU A 170 4.97 -6.82 8.15
C GLU A 170 6.22 -7.58 7.71
N LYS A 171 6.04 -8.83 7.33
CA LYS A 171 7.07 -9.65 6.68
C LYS A 171 6.50 -10.20 5.38
N LEU A 172 7.10 -9.79 4.26
CA LEU A 172 6.74 -10.27 2.93
C LEU A 172 7.79 -11.23 2.41
N ASP A 173 7.35 -12.35 1.87
CA ASP A 173 8.21 -13.32 1.17
C ASP A 173 8.32 -12.94 -0.30
N VAL A 174 9.55 -12.75 -0.76
CA VAL A 174 9.85 -12.45 -2.16
C VAL A 174 10.88 -13.45 -2.65
N ASN A 175 10.47 -14.44 -3.43
CA ASN A 175 11.32 -15.51 -3.93
C ASN A 175 12.08 -16.26 -2.82
N GLY A 176 11.44 -16.50 -1.67
CA GLY A 176 12.02 -17.19 -0.53
C GLY A 176 12.86 -16.30 0.40
N GLN A 177 13.01 -15.02 0.09
CA GLN A 177 13.65 -14.04 0.97
C GLN A 177 12.59 -13.23 1.72
N SER A 178 12.72 -13.16 3.04
CA SER A 178 11.82 -12.37 3.89
C SER A 178 12.28 -10.93 4.00
N TYR A 179 11.39 -9.99 3.69
CA TYR A 179 11.61 -8.55 3.86
C TYR A 179 10.73 -8.01 4.99
N ILE A 180 11.31 -7.16 5.83
CA ILE A 180 10.67 -6.53 6.98
C ILE A 180 10.21 -5.13 6.59
N TYR A 181 8.94 -4.81 6.86
CA TYR A 181 8.36 -3.50 6.61
C TYR A 181 7.63 -2.97 7.84
N GLN A 182 8.02 -1.79 8.30
CA GLN A 182 7.22 -1.03 9.25
C GLN A 182 6.04 -0.41 8.52
N GLN A 183 4.83 -0.72 8.98
CA GLN A 183 3.59 -0.16 8.45
C GLN A 183 2.95 0.71 9.52
N VAL A 184 3.06 2.01 9.36
CA VAL A 184 2.56 3.00 10.32
C VAL A 184 1.05 3.21 10.11
N GLU A 185 0.34 3.37 11.20
CA GLU A 185 -1.09 3.72 11.20
C GLU A 185 -1.34 4.94 10.30
N ASN A 186 -2.40 4.89 9.51
CA ASN A 186 -2.78 5.90 8.51
C ASN A 186 -1.79 6.13 7.35
N SER A 187 -0.71 5.35 7.24
CA SER A 187 0.15 5.38 6.08
C SER A 187 -0.33 4.42 5.00
N PHE A 188 0.01 4.71 3.76
CA PHE A 188 -0.33 3.81 2.65
C PHE A 188 0.43 2.50 2.75
N THR A 189 -0.28 1.39 2.55
CA THR A 189 0.27 0.04 2.34
C THR A 189 -0.57 -0.66 1.29
N GLN A 190 0.02 -1.63 0.57
CA GLN A 190 -0.74 -2.46 -0.35
C GLN A 190 -1.81 -3.25 0.43
N PRO A 191 -3.09 -3.12 0.09
CA PRO A 191 -4.15 -3.70 0.91
C PRO A 191 -4.23 -5.24 0.85
N ASN A 192 -3.75 -5.85 -0.23
CA ASN A 192 -3.72 -7.29 -0.41
C ASN A 192 -2.28 -7.80 -0.26
N GLY A 193 -1.96 -8.36 0.91
CA GLY A 193 -0.58 -8.74 1.25
C GLY A 193 0.00 -9.83 0.35
N LYS A 194 -0.79 -10.86 -0.02
CA LYS A 194 -0.32 -11.93 -0.90
C LYS A 194 -0.07 -11.45 -2.32
N VAL A 195 -0.92 -10.57 -2.83
CA VAL A 195 -0.69 -9.97 -4.15
C VAL A 195 0.48 -8.97 -4.10
N ALA A 196 0.69 -8.28 -2.99
CA ALA A 196 1.87 -7.43 -2.80
C ALA A 196 3.18 -8.23 -2.94
N GLU A 197 3.25 -9.45 -2.39
CA GLU A 197 4.40 -10.35 -2.60
C GLU A 197 4.62 -10.65 -4.09
N LYS A 198 3.55 -10.96 -4.83
CA LYS A 198 3.60 -11.22 -6.28
C LYS A 198 4.03 -10.01 -7.10
N MET A 199 3.59 -8.80 -6.70
CA MET A 199 4.04 -7.54 -7.32
C MET A 199 5.55 -7.35 -7.15
N LEU A 200 6.08 -7.59 -5.96
CA LEU A 200 7.51 -7.52 -5.68
C LEU A 200 8.30 -8.56 -6.48
N GLU A 201 7.84 -9.80 -6.53
CA GLU A 201 8.47 -10.87 -7.29
C GLU A 201 8.52 -10.55 -8.79
N TRP A 202 7.43 -10.04 -9.35
CA TRP A 202 7.39 -9.60 -10.74
C TRP A 202 8.37 -8.46 -11.02
N ALA A 203 8.44 -7.47 -10.13
CA ALA A 203 9.36 -6.35 -10.27
C ALA A 203 10.83 -6.80 -10.20
N VAL A 204 11.16 -7.71 -9.30
CA VAL A 204 12.51 -8.32 -9.21
C VAL A 204 12.82 -9.10 -10.48
N ASP A 205 11.90 -9.90 -10.98
CA ASP A 205 12.07 -10.68 -12.22
C ASP A 205 12.30 -9.78 -13.43
N CYS A 206 11.52 -8.71 -13.58
CA CYS A 206 11.68 -7.73 -14.66
C CYS A 206 13.04 -7.03 -14.66
N THR A 207 13.74 -6.96 -13.54
CA THR A 207 14.98 -6.20 -13.36
C THR A 207 16.22 -7.06 -13.20
N GLN A 208 16.12 -8.39 -13.34
CA GLN A 208 17.26 -9.32 -13.11
C GLN A 208 18.48 -9.03 -13.96
N GLU A 209 18.32 -8.61 -15.22
CA GLU A 209 19.41 -8.30 -16.15
C GLU A 209 19.75 -6.81 -16.19
N SER A 210 19.37 -6.05 -15.17
CA SER A 210 19.67 -4.63 -15.08
C SER A 210 21.13 -4.36 -14.74
N THR A 211 21.60 -3.19 -15.15
CA THR A 211 22.96 -2.70 -14.87
C THR A 211 22.90 -1.27 -14.33
N GLY A 212 23.91 -0.89 -13.55
CA GLY A 212 24.00 0.44 -12.99
C GLY A 212 23.04 0.68 -11.83
N ASP A 213 22.56 1.90 -11.72
CA ASP A 213 21.72 2.36 -10.63
C ASP A 213 20.23 2.39 -11.02
N LEU A 214 19.35 2.28 -10.02
CA LEU A 214 17.92 2.46 -10.17
C LEU A 214 17.51 3.85 -9.63
N LEU A 215 16.68 4.57 -10.38
CA LEU A 215 15.88 5.66 -9.86
C LEU A 215 14.46 5.16 -9.58
N GLU A 216 13.95 5.42 -8.38
CA GLU A 216 12.57 5.15 -8.02
C GLU A 216 11.86 6.43 -7.60
N LEU A 217 10.71 6.72 -8.19
CA LEU A 217 9.81 7.80 -7.79
C LEU A 217 8.63 7.22 -7.02
N TYR A 218 8.04 8.01 -6.12
CA TYR A 218 6.87 7.60 -5.32
C TYR A 218 7.15 6.34 -4.47
N CYS A 219 8.32 6.27 -3.82
CA CYS A 219 8.75 5.03 -3.18
C CYS A 219 8.00 4.66 -1.89
N GLY A 220 7.20 5.56 -1.33
CA GLY A 220 6.48 5.29 -0.08
C GLY A 220 7.42 4.92 1.05
N ASN A 221 7.14 3.82 1.72
CA ASN A 221 8.00 3.27 2.78
C ASN A 221 9.16 2.39 2.25
N GLY A 222 9.48 2.47 0.97
CA GLY A 222 10.53 1.66 0.34
C GLY A 222 10.07 0.26 -0.06
N ASN A 223 8.78 0.04 -0.24
CA ASN A 223 8.21 -1.28 -0.53
C ASN A 223 8.92 -1.99 -1.69
N PHE A 224 9.10 -1.32 -2.82
CA PHE A 224 9.84 -1.87 -3.97
C PHE A 224 11.35 -1.65 -3.88
N SER A 225 11.80 -0.52 -3.35
CA SER A 225 13.22 -0.17 -3.26
C SER A 225 14.06 -1.27 -2.63
N LEU A 226 13.56 -1.83 -1.53
CA LEU A 226 14.27 -2.86 -0.76
C LEU A 226 14.44 -4.15 -1.55
N ALA A 227 13.37 -4.63 -2.20
CA ALA A 227 13.43 -5.86 -3.00
C ALA A 227 14.24 -5.68 -4.29
N LEU A 228 14.16 -4.51 -4.92
CA LEU A 228 14.86 -4.20 -6.17
C LEU A 228 16.36 -3.94 -5.98
N ALA A 229 16.78 -3.55 -4.77
CA ALA A 229 18.18 -3.23 -4.47
C ALA A 229 19.18 -4.33 -4.86
N GLN A 230 18.75 -5.59 -4.82
CA GLN A 230 19.58 -6.74 -5.19
C GLN A 230 20.03 -6.74 -6.65
N ASN A 231 19.30 -6.06 -7.54
CA ASN A 231 19.54 -6.05 -8.98
C ASN A 231 20.31 -4.81 -9.48
N PHE A 232 20.67 -3.89 -8.57
CA PHE A 232 21.32 -2.63 -8.92
C PHE A 232 22.55 -2.36 -8.05
N ASP A 233 23.46 -1.55 -8.56
CA ASP A 233 24.62 -1.09 -7.78
C ASP A 233 24.15 -0.20 -6.64
N ARG A 234 23.29 0.78 -6.96
CA ARG A 234 22.65 1.67 -5.99
C ARG A 234 21.19 1.95 -6.39
N VAL A 235 20.37 2.26 -5.41
CA VAL A 235 18.99 2.74 -5.60
C VAL A 235 18.88 4.16 -5.03
N LEU A 236 18.46 5.09 -5.88
CA LEU A 236 18.06 6.43 -5.48
C LEU A 236 16.54 6.51 -5.53
N ALA A 237 15.89 6.68 -4.39
CA ALA A 237 14.44 6.69 -4.28
C ALA A 237 13.92 7.99 -3.69
N THR A 238 12.79 8.48 -4.19
CA THR A 238 12.18 9.73 -3.73
C THR A 238 10.77 9.52 -3.21
N GLU A 239 10.44 10.23 -2.14
CA GLU A 239 9.12 10.27 -1.50
C GLU A 239 8.92 11.62 -0.82
N LEU A 240 7.73 12.20 -0.96
CA LEU A 240 7.42 13.50 -0.36
C LEU A 240 6.94 13.41 1.09
N ALA A 241 6.15 12.37 1.41
CA ALA A 241 5.54 12.22 2.73
C ALA A 241 6.59 11.88 3.81
N LYS A 242 6.79 12.79 4.76
CA LYS A 242 7.77 12.61 5.83
C LYS A 242 7.59 11.30 6.62
N PRO A 243 6.38 10.88 7.04
CA PRO A 243 6.22 9.61 7.74
C PRO A 243 6.65 8.40 6.91
N SER A 244 6.40 8.42 5.62
CA SER A 244 6.83 7.35 4.69
C SER A 244 8.36 7.30 4.56
N VAL A 245 9.02 8.46 4.46
CA VAL A 245 10.49 8.53 4.43
C VAL A 245 11.10 7.97 5.72
N VAL A 246 10.53 8.31 6.89
CA VAL A 246 10.99 7.77 8.18
C VAL A 246 10.82 6.25 8.23
N SER A 247 9.68 5.72 7.77
CA SER A 247 9.46 4.27 7.67
C SER A 247 10.43 3.61 6.69
N ALA A 248 10.71 4.23 5.55
CA ALA A 248 11.68 3.72 4.58
C ALA A 248 13.08 3.60 5.19
N GLN A 249 13.53 4.59 5.95
CA GLN A 249 14.82 4.52 6.66
C GLN A 249 14.85 3.40 7.70
N TYR A 250 13.77 3.23 8.45
CA TYR A 250 13.64 2.10 9.38
C TYR A 250 13.77 0.76 8.62
N ASN A 251 13.05 0.63 7.50
CA ASN A 251 13.02 -0.60 6.70
C ASN A 251 14.38 -0.93 6.08
N ILE A 252 15.10 0.06 5.59
CA ILE A 252 16.47 -0.09 5.08
C ILE A 252 17.37 -0.68 6.17
N ALA A 253 17.35 -0.10 7.37
CA ALA A 253 18.15 -0.58 8.50
C ALA A 253 17.74 -1.98 8.96
N ALA A 254 16.43 -2.24 9.09
CA ALA A 254 15.90 -3.53 9.54
C ALA A 254 16.26 -4.69 8.60
N ASN A 255 16.34 -4.43 7.29
CA ASN A 255 16.73 -5.42 6.29
C ASN A 255 18.25 -5.42 6.00
N LYS A 256 19.03 -4.58 6.68
CA LYS A 256 20.49 -4.47 6.50
C LYS A 256 20.88 -4.21 5.05
N ILE A 257 20.13 -3.35 4.37
CA ILE A 257 20.39 -2.94 3.00
C ILE A 257 21.26 -1.68 3.04
N ASP A 258 22.35 -1.66 2.27
CA ASP A 258 23.37 -0.61 2.32
C ASP A 258 23.49 0.24 1.04
N ASN A 259 22.71 -0.09 0.01
CA ASN A 259 22.78 0.54 -1.30
C ASN A 259 21.54 1.35 -1.70
N VAL A 260 20.67 1.68 -0.75
CA VAL A 260 19.44 2.48 -0.99
C VAL A 260 19.55 3.83 -0.30
N GLN A 261 19.39 4.90 -1.08
CA GLN A 261 19.31 6.29 -0.60
C GLN A 261 17.90 6.81 -0.82
N ILE A 262 17.24 7.26 0.25
CA ILE A 262 15.92 7.92 0.18
C ILE A 262 16.10 9.43 0.25
N LEU A 263 15.43 10.14 -0.67
CA LEU A 263 15.35 11.59 -0.69
C LEU A 263 13.91 12.05 -0.47
N ARG A 264 13.72 13.05 0.36
CA ARG A 264 12.42 13.68 0.56
C ARG A 264 12.15 14.73 -0.51
N LEU A 265 11.70 14.28 -1.68
CA LEU A 265 11.32 15.11 -2.83
C LEU A 265 10.06 14.53 -3.48
N SER A 266 9.22 15.41 -4.06
CA SER A 266 8.18 14.94 -4.99
C SER A 266 8.81 14.56 -6.34
N ALA A 267 8.05 13.87 -7.19
CA ALA A 267 8.50 13.55 -8.54
C ALA A 267 8.75 14.84 -9.37
N GLU A 268 7.89 15.83 -9.22
CA GLU A 268 8.00 17.15 -9.87
C GLU A 268 9.24 17.91 -9.36
N GLU A 269 9.49 17.89 -8.06
CA GLU A 269 10.69 18.50 -7.46
C GLU A 269 11.96 17.80 -7.95
N PHE A 270 11.95 16.47 -8.02
CA PHE A 270 13.08 15.72 -8.55
C PHE A 270 13.32 16.07 -10.03
N THR A 271 12.26 16.13 -10.84
CA THR A 271 12.34 16.52 -12.25
C THR A 271 12.99 17.90 -12.40
N GLN A 272 12.56 18.88 -11.61
CA GLN A 272 13.16 20.22 -11.61
C GLN A 272 14.63 20.21 -11.20
N ALA A 273 14.99 19.40 -10.22
CA ALA A 273 16.37 19.29 -9.74
C ALA A 273 17.31 18.65 -10.78
N ILE A 274 16.91 17.54 -11.39
CA ILE A 274 17.73 16.82 -12.40
C ILE A 274 17.89 17.63 -13.69
N GLU A 275 16.88 18.43 -14.05
CA GLU A 275 16.93 19.34 -15.20
C GLU A 275 17.69 20.66 -14.90
N GLY A 276 18.13 20.86 -13.65
CA GLY A 276 18.81 22.08 -13.23
C GLY A 276 17.94 23.33 -13.17
N LYS A 277 16.61 23.17 -13.18
CA LYS A 277 15.64 24.27 -13.13
C LYS A 277 15.51 24.88 -11.76
N ARG A 278 15.75 24.07 -10.71
CA ARG A 278 15.63 24.51 -9.31
C ARG A 278 16.54 23.71 -8.40
N GLU A 279 17.15 24.41 -7.44
CA GLU A 279 17.91 23.79 -6.35
C GLU A 279 17.00 23.57 -5.12
N PHE A 280 17.20 22.44 -4.43
CA PHE A 280 16.44 22.09 -3.24
C PHE A 280 17.39 21.92 -2.05
N ARG A 281 17.13 22.66 -0.97
CA ARG A 281 17.92 22.58 0.26
C ARG A 281 17.97 21.14 0.82
N ARG A 282 16.85 20.44 0.76
CA ARG A 282 16.78 19.03 1.21
C ARG A 282 17.74 18.10 0.47
N LEU A 283 18.01 18.37 -0.79
CA LEU A 283 18.98 17.63 -1.58
C LEU A 283 20.41 17.97 -1.17
N GLN A 284 20.69 19.26 -0.93
CA GLN A 284 21.98 19.73 -0.44
C GLN A 284 22.27 19.19 0.97
N ASP A 285 21.29 19.25 1.88
CA ASP A 285 21.40 18.74 3.25
C ASP A 285 21.64 17.22 3.29
N ALA A 286 21.10 16.48 2.32
CA ALA A 286 21.34 15.03 2.18
C ALA A 286 22.73 14.68 1.64
N GLY A 287 23.46 15.66 1.10
CA GLY A 287 24.80 15.47 0.54
C GLY A 287 24.83 14.55 -0.69
N VAL A 288 23.71 14.49 -1.43
CA VAL A 288 23.56 13.61 -2.58
C VAL A 288 23.88 14.38 -3.88
N ASP A 289 24.84 13.86 -4.63
CA ASP A 289 25.13 14.32 -6.00
C ASP A 289 24.35 13.47 -7.01
N LEU A 290 23.29 14.02 -7.57
CA LEU A 290 22.44 13.36 -8.56
C LEU A 290 23.24 12.94 -9.81
N LYS A 291 24.28 13.69 -10.16
CA LYS A 291 25.12 13.40 -11.33
C LYS A 291 26.04 12.20 -11.12
N SER A 292 26.26 11.77 -9.88
CA SER A 292 27.06 10.59 -9.56
C SER A 292 26.34 9.27 -9.88
N TYR A 293 25.03 9.29 -10.05
CA TYR A 293 24.22 8.12 -10.34
C TYR A 293 24.20 7.79 -11.83
N ASN A 294 24.32 6.51 -12.14
CA ASN A 294 24.22 5.97 -13.49
C ASN A 294 22.92 5.17 -13.64
N CYS A 295 21.79 5.86 -13.64
CA CYS A 295 20.49 5.24 -13.72
C CYS A 295 20.11 4.95 -15.18
N ASN A 296 20.07 3.67 -15.56
CA ASN A 296 19.51 3.20 -16.83
C ASN A 296 18.05 2.78 -16.70
N THR A 297 17.62 2.46 -15.50
CA THR A 297 16.26 2.02 -15.19
C THR A 297 15.60 2.99 -14.21
N ILE A 298 14.34 3.28 -14.47
CA ILE A 298 13.46 4.03 -13.55
C ILE A 298 12.24 3.17 -13.18
N PHE A 299 11.87 3.20 -11.91
CA PHE A 299 10.64 2.60 -11.39
C PHE A 299 9.70 3.69 -10.91
N VAL A 300 8.44 3.63 -11.32
CA VAL A 300 7.39 4.56 -10.89
C VAL A 300 6.13 3.81 -10.47
N ASP A 301 5.55 4.24 -9.35
CA ASP A 301 4.26 3.79 -8.83
C ASP A 301 3.45 5.02 -8.40
N PRO A 302 2.97 5.81 -9.37
CA PRO A 302 2.35 7.10 -9.11
C PRO A 302 0.97 6.96 -8.46
N PRO A 303 0.42 8.05 -7.89
CA PRO A 303 -0.96 8.09 -7.41
C PRO A 303 -1.96 7.86 -8.55
N ARG A 304 -3.25 7.74 -8.21
CA ARG A 304 -4.33 7.49 -9.20
C ARG A 304 -4.39 8.50 -10.35
N SER A 305 -3.91 9.70 -10.14
CA SER A 305 -3.82 10.74 -11.18
C SER A 305 -2.73 10.48 -12.23
N GLY A 306 -1.87 9.50 -12.01
CA GLY A 306 -0.73 9.23 -12.88
C GLY A 306 0.39 10.25 -12.71
N MET A 307 1.28 10.30 -13.67
CA MET A 307 2.35 11.30 -13.76
C MET A 307 1.91 12.49 -14.60
N ASP A 308 2.38 13.70 -14.24
CA ASP A 308 2.23 14.85 -15.11
C ASP A 308 3.10 14.75 -16.37
N VAL A 309 2.85 15.64 -17.34
CA VAL A 309 3.53 15.61 -18.65
C VAL A 309 5.05 15.82 -18.49
N ASP A 310 5.49 16.74 -17.64
CA ASP A 310 6.91 17.02 -17.47
C ASP A 310 7.64 15.83 -16.82
N THR A 311 7.01 15.17 -15.84
CA THR A 311 7.54 13.93 -15.25
C THR A 311 7.60 12.81 -16.30
N CYS A 312 6.57 12.61 -17.13
CA CYS A 312 6.61 11.64 -18.23
C CYS A 312 7.77 11.91 -19.21
N LYS A 313 8.01 13.16 -19.56
CA LYS A 313 9.13 13.52 -20.45
C LYS A 313 10.49 13.26 -19.80
N MET A 314 10.64 13.51 -18.51
CA MET A 314 11.85 13.17 -17.77
C MET A 314 12.06 11.65 -17.75
N VAL A 315 11.01 10.89 -17.51
CA VAL A 315 11.04 9.41 -17.48
C VAL A 315 11.43 8.83 -18.84
N GLN A 316 11.04 9.44 -19.95
CA GLN A 316 11.48 9.05 -21.30
C GLN A 316 13.02 9.06 -21.46
N GLY A 317 13.77 9.74 -20.60
CA GLY A 317 15.22 9.79 -20.63
C GLY A 317 15.91 8.47 -20.23
N TYR A 318 15.19 7.50 -19.70
CA TYR A 318 15.75 6.23 -19.20
C TYR A 318 15.59 5.11 -20.23
N GLU A 319 16.54 4.16 -20.24
CA GLU A 319 16.51 3.01 -21.16
C GLU A 319 15.36 2.06 -20.86
N ARG A 320 15.09 1.82 -19.57
CA ARG A 320 14.04 0.93 -19.10
C ARG A 320 13.15 1.65 -18.10
N ILE A 321 11.84 1.46 -18.25
CA ILE A 321 10.83 2.07 -17.40
C ILE A 321 9.94 0.95 -16.85
N MET A 322 9.90 0.83 -15.51
CA MET A 322 8.90 0.01 -14.84
C MET A 322 7.81 0.94 -14.29
N TYR A 323 6.57 0.65 -14.63
CA TYR A 323 5.43 1.44 -14.22
C TYR A 323 4.37 0.52 -13.62
N ILE A 324 4.09 0.69 -12.32
CA ILE A 324 2.98 0.04 -11.62
C ILE A 324 1.88 1.09 -11.44
N SER A 325 0.64 0.73 -11.74
CA SER A 325 -0.49 1.66 -11.74
C SER A 325 -1.72 1.06 -11.06
N CYS A 326 -2.34 1.84 -10.17
CA CYS A 326 -3.64 1.53 -9.59
C CYS A 326 -4.82 2.10 -10.41
N ASN A 327 -4.55 2.75 -11.54
CA ASN A 327 -5.56 3.32 -12.42
C ASN A 327 -5.17 3.11 -13.89
N PRO A 328 -5.81 2.16 -14.58
CA PRO A 328 -5.46 1.86 -15.97
C PRO A 328 -5.76 3.01 -16.94
N GLU A 329 -6.69 3.90 -16.62
CA GLU A 329 -7.01 5.06 -17.47
C GLU A 329 -5.85 6.05 -17.50
N THR A 330 -5.29 6.40 -16.33
CA THR A 330 -4.13 7.31 -16.27
C THR A 330 -2.84 6.63 -16.76
N LEU A 331 -2.70 5.32 -16.57
CA LEU A 331 -1.63 4.56 -17.22
C LEU A 331 -1.69 4.70 -18.74
N LYS A 332 -2.87 4.53 -19.31
CA LYS A 332 -3.09 4.70 -20.76
C LYS A 332 -2.68 6.10 -21.23
N GLU A 333 -3.11 7.16 -20.54
CA GLU A 333 -2.72 8.52 -20.84
C GLU A 333 -1.20 8.71 -20.80
N ASN A 334 -0.52 8.16 -19.79
CA ASN A 334 0.93 8.23 -19.68
C ASN A 334 1.63 7.39 -20.77
N LEU A 335 1.08 6.25 -21.17
CA LEU A 335 1.62 5.46 -22.27
C LEU A 335 1.54 6.19 -23.63
N ASP A 336 0.56 7.07 -23.85
CA ASP A 336 0.51 7.91 -25.05
C ASP A 336 1.79 8.73 -25.20
N ILE A 337 2.40 9.17 -24.10
CA ILE A 337 3.68 9.89 -24.09
C ILE A 337 4.86 8.90 -24.12
N LEU A 338 4.88 7.92 -23.22
CA LEU A 338 6.03 7.02 -23.05
C LEU A 338 6.26 6.15 -24.28
N CYS A 339 5.21 5.74 -24.99
CA CYS A 339 5.31 4.92 -26.19
C CYS A 339 5.79 5.69 -27.44
N GLU A 340 5.97 7.01 -27.37
CA GLU A 340 6.69 7.76 -28.38
C GLU A 340 8.18 7.33 -28.47
N THR A 341 8.75 6.87 -27.36
CA THR A 341 10.18 6.54 -27.24
C THR A 341 10.46 5.11 -26.79
N HIS A 342 9.45 4.41 -26.31
CA HIS A 342 9.60 3.07 -25.72
C HIS A 342 8.53 2.10 -26.22
N ASN A 343 8.88 0.82 -26.24
CA ASN A 343 7.93 -0.28 -26.45
C ASN A 343 7.62 -0.97 -25.13
N VAL A 344 6.38 -1.41 -24.95
CA VAL A 344 6.01 -2.26 -23.81
C VAL A 344 6.48 -3.68 -24.09
N THR A 345 7.32 -4.22 -23.22
CA THR A 345 7.92 -5.56 -23.35
C THR A 345 7.36 -6.57 -22.36
N ARG A 346 6.78 -6.10 -21.24
CA ARG A 346 6.03 -6.95 -20.30
C ARG A 346 4.78 -6.20 -19.83
N PHE A 347 3.71 -6.97 -19.58
CA PHE A 347 2.42 -6.44 -19.16
C PHE A 347 1.79 -7.38 -18.14
N ALA A 348 1.36 -6.85 -16.99
CA ALA A 348 0.84 -7.63 -15.88
C ALA A 348 -0.45 -7.03 -15.31
N LEU A 349 -1.34 -7.91 -14.86
CA LEU A 349 -2.49 -7.61 -14.00
C LEU A 349 -2.29 -8.28 -12.64
N PHE A 350 -2.35 -7.47 -11.58
CA PHE A 350 -2.31 -7.93 -10.20
C PHE A 350 -3.70 -7.74 -9.58
N ASP A 351 -4.33 -8.83 -9.16
CA ASP A 351 -5.68 -8.74 -8.58
C ASP A 351 -5.63 -8.28 -7.11
N GLN A 352 -5.19 -7.04 -6.92
CA GLN A 352 -5.09 -6.39 -5.59
C GLN A 352 -6.46 -6.18 -4.94
N PHE A 353 -7.51 -6.00 -5.74
CA PHE A 353 -8.83 -5.59 -5.32
C PHE A 353 -9.93 -6.53 -5.83
N PRO A 354 -9.91 -7.84 -5.44
CA PRO A 354 -10.91 -8.79 -5.90
C PRO A 354 -12.34 -8.30 -5.67
N TYR A 355 -13.22 -8.67 -6.59
CA TYR A 355 -14.66 -8.33 -6.56
C TYR A 355 -14.98 -6.83 -6.65
N THR A 356 -14.02 -6.01 -7.03
CA THR A 356 -14.21 -4.58 -7.31
C THR A 356 -13.85 -4.28 -8.76
N HIS A 357 -14.20 -3.08 -9.24
CA HIS A 357 -13.82 -2.62 -10.57
C HIS A 357 -12.37 -2.12 -10.65
N HIS A 358 -11.71 -1.95 -9.51
CA HIS A 358 -10.32 -1.49 -9.46
C HIS A 358 -9.36 -2.54 -10.02
N MET A 359 -8.37 -2.07 -10.76
CA MET A 359 -7.31 -2.92 -11.31
C MET A 359 -5.94 -2.32 -11.01
N GLU A 360 -5.04 -3.19 -10.57
CA GLU A 360 -3.62 -2.90 -10.44
C GLU A 360 -2.90 -3.53 -11.62
N SER A 361 -2.09 -2.75 -12.34
CA SER A 361 -1.38 -3.25 -13.51
C SER A 361 0.08 -2.81 -13.51
N GLY A 362 0.91 -3.53 -14.23
CA GLY A 362 2.32 -3.23 -14.37
C GLY A 362 2.76 -3.34 -15.84
N VAL A 363 3.65 -2.45 -16.25
CA VAL A 363 4.29 -2.50 -17.55
C VAL A 363 5.80 -2.31 -17.40
N LEU A 364 6.55 -3.06 -18.20
CA LEU A 364 7.96 -2.81 -18.45
C LEU A 364 8.10 -2.25 -19.87
N LEU A 365 8.72 -1.09 -19.98
CA LEU A 365 9.00 -0.46 -21.26
C LEU A 365 10.50 -0.42 -21.53
N GLU A 366 10.89 -0.66 -22.76
CA GLU A 366 12.28 -0.59 -23.19
C GLU A 366 12.39 0.39 -24.37
N ARG A 367 13.48 1.17 -24.38
CA ARG A 367 13.69 2.20 -25.41
C ARG A 367 13.73 1.57 -26.80
N ILE A 368 13.07 2.23 -27.74
CA ILE A 368 13.12 1.90 -29.17
C ILE A 368 14.56 2.14 -29.65
N LYS A 369 15.16 1.13 -30.29
CA LYS A 369 16.52 1.17 -30.86
C LYS A 369 16.55 1.97 -32.15
#